data_9ddb670850a9ccddc9bf02d7a874780e
#
_entry.id   9ddb670850a9ccddc9bf02d7a874780e
#
_cell.length_a   1.000
_cell.length_b   1.000
_cell.length_c   1.000
_cell.angle_alpha   90.00
_cell.angle_beta   90.00
_cell.angle_gamma   90.00
#
_symmetry.space_group_name_H-M   'P 1'
#
loop_
_entity.id
_entity.type
_entity.pdbx_description
1 polymer ?
#
loop_
_entity_poly.entity_id
_entity_poly.type
_entity_poly.pdbx_seq_one_letter_code
_entity_poly.pdbx_strand_id
1 'polypeptide(L)'
;ARLGHCLFYQPEYYLAHPIEILKVWEGGLASHGGAIAILLTMWWFVAKYGKQFKFDFLWLMDRIMIPTALTAAMIRLGNLMNSEIYGNPTDLPWGFIFTLSGETVPKHPTQLYEALAYLSVFVILLFIYKKFLPTLKRGTLFAIFLIGMFASRFFIEFAKEPQVPFEQGMTLNMGQWLSIPFVAGGVLLLIFSIYKGKPAMIEARKVSK
;
A
#
# COMPACT_ATOMS: atom_id res chain seq x y z
N ALA A 1 15.07 3.08 -0.74
CA ALA A 1 14.98 1.65 -0.39
C ALA A 1 16.33 1.05 -0.03
N ARG A 2 17.37 1.25 -0.86
CA ARG A 2 18.74 0.76 -0.59
C ARG A 2 19.32 1.40 0.67
N LEU A 3 19.23 2.73 0.81
CA LEU A 3 19.68 3.42 2.02
C LEU A 3 18.93 2.94 3.27
N GLY A 4 17.62 2.71 3.17
CA GLY A 4 16.85 2.14 4.27
C GLY A 4 17.36 0.76 4.67
N HIS A 5 17.70 -0.11 3.72
CA HIS A 5 18.31 -1.40 4.02
C HIS A 5 19.67 -1.25 4.70
N CYS A 6 20.57 -0.46 4.14
CA CYS A 6 21.92 -0.26 4.67
C CYS A 6 21.93 0.28 6.11
N LEU A 7 21.03 1.25 6.40
CA LEU A 7 21.00 1.92 7.70
C LEU A 7 20.29 1.10 8.79
N PHE A 8 19.25 0.33 8.43
CA PHE A 8 18.41 -0.36 9.43
C PHE A 8 18.76 -1.84 9.62
N TYR A 9 19.33 -2.51 8.61
CA TYR A 9 19.57 -3.95 8.70
C TYR A 9 21.06 -4.32 8.88
N GLN A 10 21.97 -3.58 8.24
CA GLN A 10 23.41 -3.91 8.26
C GLN A 10 24.29 -2.65 8.32
N PRO A 11 24.07 -1.73 9.28
CA PRO A 11 24.78 -0.45 9.31
C PRO A 11 26.29 -0.62 9.43
N GLU A 12 26.78 -1.54 10.25
CA GLU A 12 28.21 -1.76 10.48
C GLU A 12 28.93 -2.21 9.20
N TYR A 13 28.33 -3.14 8.45
CA TYR A 13 28.87 -3.63 7.18
C TYR A 13 29.01 -2.51 6.15
N TYR A 14 27.93 -1.73 5.94
CA TYR A 14 27.91 -0.69 4.90
C TYR A 14 28.72 0.55 5.27
N LEU A 15 28.93 0.83 6.57
CA LEU A 15 29.85 1.88 7.00
C LEU A 15 31.31 1.48 6.75
N ALA A 16 31.66 0.19 6.90
CA ALA A 16 32.99 -0.33 6.56
C ALA A 16 33.21 -0.44 5.04
N HIS A 17 32.15 -0.62 4.25
CA HIS A 17 32.23 -0.83 2.80
C HIS A 17 31.27 0.12 2.04
N PRO A 18 31.52 1.44 2.04
CA PRO A 18 30.55 2.43 1.52
C PRO A 18 30.25 2.29 0.01
N ILE A 19 31.14 1.73 -0.78
CA ILE A 19 30.90 1.46 -2.21
C ILE A 19 29.80 0.43 -2.42
N GLU A 20 29.61 -0.51 -1.50
CA GLU A 20 28.56 -1.54 -1.56
C GLU A 20 27.16 -0.92 -1.47
N ILE A 21 26.99 0.27 -0.90
CA ILE A 21 25.72 1.01 -0.85
C ILE A 21 25.19 1.28 -2.27
N LEU A 22 26.07 1.53 -3.23
CA LEU A 22 25.70 1.87 -4.61
C LEU A 22 25.27 0.66 -5.45
N LYS A 23 25.58 -0.55 -5.00
CA LYS A 23 25.28 -1.79 -5.73
C LYS A 23 23.82 -2.20 -5.54
N VAL A 24 22.88 -1.43 -6.09
CA VAL A 24 21.42 -1.67 -5.98
C VAL A 24 20.95 -2.96 -6.67
N TRP A 25 21.75 -3.50 -7.59
CA TRP A 25 21.48 -4.74 -8.32
C TRP A 25 21.76 -6.02 -7.52
N GLU A 26 22.45 -5.92 -6.39
CA GLU A 26 22.70 -7.05 -5.48
C GLU A 26 21.55 -7.32 -4.51
N GLY A 27 20.44 -6.60 -4.63
CA GLY A 27 19.30 -6.70 -3.71
C GLY A 27 19.44 -5.80 -2.48
N GLY A 28 18.94 -6.23 -1.32
CA GLY A 28 18.99 -5.44 -0.10
C GLY A 28 18.21 -4.13 -0.21
N LEU A 29 16.90 -4.25 -0.49
CA LEU A 29 15.97 -3.12 -0.62
C LEU A 29 14.92 -3.18 0.49
N ALA A 30 14.83 -2.12 1.28
CA ALA A 30 13.84 -2.00 2.36
C ALA A 30 12.61 -1.22 1.90
N SER A 31 11.45 -1.86 1.88
CA SER A 31 10.19 -1.26 1.43
C SER A 31 9.81 0.02 2.19
N HIS A 32 10.07 0.06 3.50
CA HIS A 32 9.80 1.25 4.32
C HIS A 32 10.70 2.44 3.94
N GLY A 33 11.97 2.21 3.57
CA GLY A 33 12.84 3.26 3.06
C GLY A 33 12.31 3.84 1.75
N GLY A 34 11.82 3.00 0.84
CA GLY A 34 11.16 3.41 -0.39
C GLY A 34 9.86 4.22 -0.12
N ALA A 35 9.02 3.75 0.80
CA ALA A 35 7.77 4.44 1.16
C ALA A 35 8.03 5.85 1.74
N ILE A 36 9.00 5.98 2.66
CA ILE A 36 9.40 7.27 3.22
C ILE A 36 9.88 8.21 2.10
N ALA A 37 10.75 7.73 1.20
CA ALA A 37 11.27 8.54 0.11
C ALA A 37 10.16 9.03 -0.84
N ILE A 38 9.18 8.18 -1.16
CA ILE A 38 8.02 8.54 -1.97
C ILE A 38 7.22 9.66 -1.28
N LEU A 39 6.89 9.49 0.01
CA LEU A 39 6.12 10.50 0.76
C LEU A 39 6.86 11.85 0.85
N LEU A 40 8.17 11.83 1.12
CA LEU A 40 8.99 13.04 1.14
C LEU A 40 9.06 13.72 -0.24
N THR A 41 9.20 12.93 -1.31
CA THR A 41 9.22 13.45 -2.68
C THR A 41 7.87 14.08 -3.06
N MET A 42 6.77 13.45 -2.70
CA MET A 42 5.43 14.00 -2.92
C MET A 42 5.21 15.28 -2.13
N TRP A 43 5.63 15.31 -0.87
CA TRP A 43 5.56 16.51 -0.05
C TRP A 43 6.39 17.66 -0.65
N TRP A 44 7.64 17.37 -1.04
CA TRP A 44 8.51 18.35 -1.72
C TRP A 44 7.90 18.85 -3.02
N PHE A 45 7.34 17.96 -3.84
CA PHE A 45 6.66 18.31 -5.09
C PHE A 45 5.48 19.27 -4.86
N VAL A 46 4.66 18.98 -3.85
CA VAL A 46 3.54 19.85 -3.46
C VAL A 46 4.04 21.19 -2.93
N ALA A 47 5.09 21.20 -2.10
CA ALA A 47 5.66 22.44 -1.58
C ALA A 47 6.17 23.34 -2.70
N LYS A 48 6.81 22.75 -3.73
CA LYS A 48 7.38 23.50 -4.86
C LYS A 48 6.33 23.95 -5.87
N TYR A 49 5.39 23.09 -6.23
CA TYR A 49 4.47 23.31 -7.35
C TYR A 49 3.02 23.54 -6.94
N GLY A 50 2.64 23.18 -5.73
CA GLY A 50 1.25 23.19 -5.27
C GLY A 50 0.59 24.57 -5.34
N LYS A 51 1.33 25.64 -5.00
CA LYS A 51 0.83 27.02 -5.10
C LYS A 51 0.62 27.46 -6.55
N GLN A 52 1.57 27.11 -7.43
CA GLN A 52 1.51 27.47 -8.85
C GLN A 52 0.33 26.80 -9.57
N PHE A 53 0.08 25.52 -9.29
CA PHE A 53 -0.95 24.72 -9.95
C PHE A 53 -2.21 24.51 -9.08
N LYS A 54 -2.32 25.18 -7.92
CA LYS A 54 -3.47 25.17 -7.03
C LYS A 54 -3.87 23.79 -6.50
N PHE A 55 -2.91 22.88 -6.29
CA PHE A 55 -3.14 21.59 -5.66
C PHE A 55 -2.42 21.48 -4.30
N ASP A 56 -2.91 20.58 -3.46
CA ASP A 56 -2.31 20.24 -2.17
C ASP A 56 -1.99 18.74 -2.09
N PHE A 57 -1.42 18.34 -0.97
CA PHE A 57 -1.00 16.96 -0.73
C PHE A 57 -2.17 15.95 -0.84
N LEU A 58 -3.34 16.28 -0.28
CA LEU A 58 -4.52 15.41 -0.35
C LEU A 58 -5.03 15.24 -1.78
N TRP A 59 -4.98 16.32 -2.58
CA TRP A 59 -5.31 16.25 -4.00
C TRP A 59 -4.40 15.32 -4.78
N LEU A 60 -3.11 15.34 -4.48
CA LEU A 60 -2.12 14.47 -5.11
C LEU A 60 -2.33 13.02 -4.67
N MET A 61 -2.51 12.79 -3.37
CA MET A 61 -2.75 11.45 -2.81
C MET A 61 -3.99 10.80 -3.42
N ASP A 62 -5.11 11.52 -3.55
CA ASP A 62 -6.34 10.99 -4.15
C ASP A 62 -6.09 10.38 -5.55
N ARG A 63 -5.20 10.97 -6.33
CA ARG A 63 -4.92 10.50 -7.68
C ARG A 63 -3.93 9.34 -7.73
N ILE A 64 -2.90 9.40 -6.91
CA ILE A 64 -1.87 8.38 -6.85
C ILE A 64 -2.40 7.09 -6.23
N MET A 65 -3.34 7.15 -5.30
CA MET A 65 -3.89 5.94 -4.67
C MET A 65 -4.66 5.05 -5.64
N ILE A 66 -5.22 5.58 -6.74
CA ILE A 66 -5.89 4.77 -7.75
C ILE A 66 -4.92 3.77 -8.41
N PRO A 67 -3.84 4.19 -9.09
CA PRO A 67 -2.88 3.25 -9.65
C PRO A 67 -2.14 2.44 -8.59
N THR A 68 -1.95 2.98 -7.38
CA THR A 68 -1.32 2.25 -6.27
C THR A 68 -2.12 1.01 -5.88
N ALA A 69 -3.45 1.09 -5.84
CA ALA A 69 -4.30 -0.08 -5.55
C ALA A 69 -4.14 -1.16 -6.63
N LEU A 70 -4.08 -0.78 -7.90
CA LEU A 70 -3.82 -1.72 -9.00
C LEU A 70 -2.43 -2.34 -8.88
N THR A 71 -1.40 -1.53 -8.63
CA THR A 71 -0.03 -2.02 -8.45
C THR A 71 0.05 -3.01 -7.29
N ALA A 72 -0.61 -2.72 -6.17
CA ALA A 72 -0.66 -3.63 -5.02
C ALA A 72 -1.30 -4.98 -5.40
N ALA A 73 -2.38 -4.98 -6.18
CA ALA A 73 -2.99 -6.21 -6.68
C ALA A 73 -2.03 -7.01 -7.57
N MET A 74 -1.31 -6.34 -8.48
CA MET A 74 -0.33 -7.00 -9.37
C MET A 74 0.85 -7.59 -8.57
N ILE A 75 1.33 -6.90 -7.54
CA ILE A 75 2.36 -7.42 -6.64
C ILE A 75 1.87 -8.72 -5.97
N ARG A 76 0.62 -8.79 -5.51
CA ARG A 76 0.07 -10.01 -4.92
C ARG A 76 -0.02 -11.17 -5.92
N LEU A 77 -0.37 -10.90 -7.15
CA LEU A 77 -0.31 -11.93 -8.21
C LEU A 77 1.13 -12.38 -8.46
N GLY A 78 2.11 -11.48 -8.41
CA GLY A 78 3.52 -11.84 -8.47
C GLY A 78 3.94 -12.76 -7.32
N ASN A 79 3.53 -12.45 -6.08
CA ASN A 79 3.79 -13.32 -4.92
C ASN A 79 3.14 -14.71 -5.08
N LEU A 80 1.94 -14.80 -5.68
CA LEU A 80 1.29 -16.07 -5.99
C LEU A 80 2.15 -16.91 -6.95
N MET A 81 2.64 -16.29 -8.03
CA MET A 81 3.49 -16.99 -9.02
C MET A 81 4.83 -17.46 -8.41
N ASN A 82 5.36 -16.69 -7.48
CA ASN A 82 6.61 -17.01 -6.77
C ASN A 82 6.41 -17.98 -5.58
N SER A 83 5.17 -18.41 -5.29
CA SER A 83 4.86 -19.21 -4.10
C SER A 83 5.32 -18.55 -2.78
N GLU A 84 5.09 -17.25 -2.64
CA GLU A 84 5.48 -16.44 -1.47
C GLU A 84 4.25 -15.95 -0.70
N ILE A 85 4.35 -15.84 0.64
CA ILE A 85 3.34 -15.19 1.50
C ILE A 85 1.96 -15.83 1.38
N TYR A 86 1.90 -17.15 1.39
CA TYR A 86 0.65 -17.93 1.38
C TYR A 86 0.05 -18.06 2.80
N GLY A 87 -1.11 -18.71 2.88
CA GLY A 87 -1.84 -18.88 4.13
C GLY A 87 -1.68 -20.25 4.76
N ASN A 88 -2.44 -20.45 5.83
CA ASN A 88 -2.48 -21.71 6.59
C ASN A 88 -2.95 -22.90 5.72
N PRO A 89 -2.63 -24.15 6.10
CA PRO A 89 -3.20 -25.33 5.48
C PRO A 89 -4.73 -25.29 5.44
N THR A 90 -5.33 -25.82 4.37
CA THR A 90 -6.79 -25.80 4.18
C THR A 90 -7.28 -27.02 3.42
N ASP A 91 -8.47 -27.50 3.78
CA ASP A 91 -9.19 -28.56 3.07
C ASP A 91 -10.19 -28.00 2.04
N LEU A 92 -10.20 -26.67 1.83
CA LEU A 92 -11.10 -26.03 0.89
C LEU A 92 -10.75 -26.41 -0.56
N PRO A 93 -11.73 -26.57 -1.47
CA PRO A 93 -11.51 -27.04 -2.84
C PRO A 93 -10.67 -26.11 -3.71
N TRP A 94 -10.42 -24.86 -3.26
CA TRP A 94 -9.55 -23.88 -3.93
C TRP A 94 -8.21 -23.69 -3.23
N GLY A 95 -7.80 -24.60 -2.34
CA GLY A 95 -6.45 -24.61 -1.76
C GLY A 95 -5.39 -24.86 -2.83
N PHE A 96 -4.25 -24.17 -2.74
CA PHE A 96 -3.12 -24.30 -3.67
C PHE A 96 -1.97 -25.02 -2.99
N ILE A 97 -1.29 -25.91 -3.73
CA ILE A 97 -0.02 -26.53 -3.30
C ILE A 97 1.12 -25.67 -3.86
N PHE A 98 1.85 -25.00 -2.97
CA PHE A 98 2.94 -24.08 -3.33
C PHE A 98 4.26 -24.84 -3.51
N THR A 99 4.39 -25.56 -4.61
CA THR A 99 5.50 -26.48 -4.88
C THR A 99 6.86 -25.80 -4.98
N LEU A 100 6.93 -24.53 -5.43
CA LEU A 100 8.18 -23.79 -5.50
C LEU A 100 8.79 -23.51 -4.11
N SER A 101 7.97 -23.45 -3.07
CA SER A 101 8.42 -23.32 -1.69
C SER A 101 8.50 -24.65 -0.94
N GLY A 102 8.36 -25.79 -1.65
CA GLY A 102 8.48 -27.13 -1.08
C GLY A 102 7.25 -27.62 -0.33
N GLU A 103 6.11 -26.92 -0.45
CA GLU A 103 4.88 -27.34 0.20
C GLU A 103 4.27 -28.56 -0.46
N THR A 104 3.70 -29.46 0.36
CA THR A 104 3.07 -30.71 -0.07
C THR A 104 1.58 -30.78 0.25
N VAL A 105 1.08 -29.85 1.07
CA VAL A 105 -0.34 -29.77 1.47
C VAL A 105 -0.99 -28.54 0.88
N PRO A 106 -2.31 -28.59 0.58
CA PRO A 106 -3.03 -27.42 0.11
C PRO A 106 -3.07 -26.32 1.18
N LYS A 107 -2.84 -25.07 0.78
CA LYS A 107 -2.87 -23.89 1.63
C LYS A 107 -3.77 -22.80 1.05
N HIS A 108 -4.23 -21.89 1.90
CA HIS A 108 -5.00 -20.73 1.46
C HIS A 108 -4.17 -19.86 0.51
N PRO A 109 -4.62 -19.59 -0.73
CA PRO A 109 -3.98 -18.65 -1.64
C PRO A 109 -4.29 -17.19 -1.22
N THR A 110 -3.76 -16.79 -0.06
CA THR A 110 -4.04 -15.47 0.52
C THR A 110 -3.59 -14.32 -0.37
N GLN A 111 -2.57 -14.55 -1.22
CA GLN A 111 -2.15 -13.61 -2.25
C GLN A 111 -3.28 -13.33 -3.25
N LEU A 112 -4.04 -14.35 -3.64
CA LEU A 112 -5.20 -14.20 -4.54
C LEU A 112 -6.34 -13.45 -3.84
N TYR A 113 -6.58 -13.72 -2.55
CA TYR A 113 -7.59 -13.00 -1.77
C TYR A 113 -7.24 -11.51 -1.68
N GLU A 114 -5.98 -11.19 -1.37
CA GLU A 114 -5.49 -9.82 -1.35
C GLU A 114 -5.54 -9.16 -2.72
N ALA A 115 -5.15 -9.87 -3.79
CA ALA A 115 -5.21 -9.34 -5.16
C ALA A 115 -6.63 -8.96 -5.56
N LEU A 116 -7.61 -9.81 -5.29
CA LEU A 116 -9.03 -9.56 -5.60
C LEU A 116 -9.58 -8.40 -4.75
N ALA A 117 -9.25 -8.33 -3.47
CA ALA A 117 -9.64 -7.23 -2.60
C ALA A 117 -9.07 -5.89 -3.10
N TYR A 118 -7.77 -5.85 -3.43
CA TYR A 118 -7.09 -4.65 -3.91
C TYR A 118 -7.57 -4.22 -5.30
N LEU A 119 -7.85 -5.17 -6.18
CA LEU A 119 -8.48 -4.90 -7.47
C LEU A 119 -9.89 -4.31 -7.28
N SER A 120 -10.66 -4.82 -6.31
CA SER A 120 -11.98 -4.26 -5.97
C SER A 120 -11.86 -2.81 -5.48
N VAL A 121 -10.89 -2.52 -4.60
CA VAL A 121 -10.59 -1.15 -4.17
C VAL A 121 -10.23 -0.27 -5.36
N PHE A 122 -9.37 -0.74 -6.27
CA PHE A 122 -9.03 0.00 -7.49
C PHE A 122 -10.26 0.35 -8.32
N VAL A 123 -11.14 -0.63 -8.57
CA VAL A 123 -12.37 -0.42 -9.37
C VAL A 123 -13.30 0.58 -8.68
N ILE A 124 -13.48 0.47 -7.36
CA ILE A 124 -14.28 1.40 -6.56
C ILE A 124 -13.72 2.83 -6.65
N LEU A 125 -12.41 3.00 -6.44
CA LEU A 125 -11.74 4.30 -6.52
C LEU A 125 -11.88 4.92 -7.92
N LEU A 126 -11.67 4.13 -8.96
CA LEU A 126 -11.78 4.58 -10.35
C LEU A 126 -13.23 4.98 -10.70
N PHE A 127 -14.21 4.19 -10.24
CA PHE A 127 -15.62 4.49 -10.42
C PHE A 127 -16.02 5.79 -9.71
N ILE A 128 -15.64 5.96 -8.44
CA ILE A 128 -15.91 7.18 -7.67
C ILE A 128 -15.24 8.38 -8.35
N TYR A 129 -13.99 8.24 -8.75
CA TYR A 129 -13.26 9.30 -9.45
C TYR A 129 -13.96 9.73 -10.74
N LYS A 130 -14.35 8.76 -11.60
CA LYS A 130 -15.00 9.08 -12.87
C LYS A 130 -16.40 9.68 -12.70
N LYS A 131 -17.19 9.14 -11.78
CA LYS A 131 -18.59 9.52 -11.64
C LYS A 131 -18.81 10.76 -10.79
N PHE A 132 -18.03 10.93 -9.71
CA PHE A 132 -18.28 11.95 -8.69
C PHE A 132 -17.21 13.05 -8.62
N LEU A 133 -16.25 13.10 -9.53
CA LEU A 133 -15.18 14.09 -9.51
C LEU A 133 -15.65 15.54 -9.28
N PRO A 134 -16.77 16.01 -9.89
CA PRO A 134 -17.23 17.39 -9.69
C PRO A 134 -17.64 17.73 -8.26
N THR A 135 -18.15 16.75 -7.52
CA THR A 135 -18.63 16.92 -6.14
C THR A 135 -17.67 16.37 -5.09
N LEU A 136 -16.64 15.68 -5.55
CA LEU A 136 -15.66 15.01 -4.69
C LEU A 136 -14.84 16.03 -3.89
N LYS A 137 -14.54 15.70 -2.65
CA LYS A 137 -13.65 16.47 -1.78
C LYS A 137 -12.26 15.85 -1.75
N ARG A 138 -11.23 16.71 -1.59
CA ARG A 138 -9.82 16.27 -1.48
C ARG A 138 -9.63 15.40 -0.24
N GLY A 139 -8.92 14.29 -0.41
CA GLY A 139 -8.68 13.31 0.63
C GLY A 139 -9.72 12.17 0.69
N THR A 140 -10.82 12.26 -0.07
CA THR A 140 -11.87 11.22 -0.06
C THR A 140 -11.36 9.90 -0.65
N LEU A 141 -10.70 9.92 -1.81
CA LEU A 141 -10.18 8.70 -2.43
C LEU A 141 -9.04 8.10 -1.62
N PHE A 142 -8.19 8.93 -1.07
CA PHE A 142 -7.12 8.48 -0.17
C PHE A 142 -7.69 7.82 1.09
N ALA A 143 -8.73 8.40 1.69
CA ALA A 143 -9.41 7.79 2.84
C ALA A 143 -10.04 6.43 2.50
N ILE A 144 -10.75 6.32 1.38
CA ILE A 144 -11.36 5.06 0.91
C ILE A 144 -10.27 4.02 0.61
N PHE A 145 -9.15 4.43 0.02
CA PHE A 145 -7.99 3.56 -0.19
C PHE A 145 -7.47 2.99 1.13
N LEU A 146 -7.21 3.85 2.13
CA LEU A 146 -6.71 3.40 3.44
C LEU A 146 -7.68 2.40 4.10
N ILE A 147 -8.97 2.73 4.13
CA ILE A 147 -9.97 1.86 4.71
C ILE A 147 -10.04 0.54 3.94
N GLY A 148 -10.18 0.58 2.62
CA GLY A 148 -10.35 -0.62 1.79
C GLY A 148 -9.14 -1.54 1.83
N MET A 149 -7.94 -1.00 1.67
CA MET A 149 -6.70 -1.80 1.66
C MET A 149 -6.40 -2.42 3.03
N PHE A 150 -6.47 -1.62 4.09
CA PHE A 150 -6.07 -2.10 5.40
C PHE A 150 -7.16 -2.88 6.13
N ALA A 151 -8.46 -2.61 5.88
CA ALA A 151 -9.52 -3.47 6.38
C ALA A 151 -9.49 -4.85 5.72
N SER A 152 -9.34 -4.93 4.38
CA SER A 152 -9.22 -6.22 3.69
C SER A 152 -7.99 -7.00 4.19
N ARG A 153 -6.84 -6.32 4.35
CA ARG A 153 -5.64 -6.92 4.93
C ARG A 153 -5.89 -7.47 6.33
N PHE A 154 -6.54 -6.69 7.20
CA PHE A 154 -6.85 -7.12 8.57
C PHE A 154 -7.62 -8.45 8.59
N PHE A 155 -8.64 -8.60 7.74
CA PHE A 155 -9.43 -9.84 7.69
C PHE A 155 -8.69 -10.99 7.01
N ILE A 156 -7.95 -10.75 5.93
CA ILE A 156 -7.23 -11.80 5.21
C ILE A 156 -6.07 -12.35 6.07
N GLU A 157 -5.52 -11.53 6.94
CA GLU A 157 -4.41 -11.92 7.82
C GLU A 157 -4.77 -13.07 8.77
N PHE A 158 -6.06 -13.30 9.09
CA PHE A 158 -6.49 -14.48 9.84
C PHE A 158 -6.25 -15.81 9.10
N ALA A 159 -6.19 -15.78 7.79
CA ALA A 159 -5.93 -16.97 6.96
C ALA A 159 -4.43 -17.13 6.63
N LYS A 160 -3.56 -16.19 7.02
CA LYS A 160 -2.12 -16.25 6.73
C LYS A 160 -1.35 -17.07 7.76
N GLU A 161 -0.27 -17.69 7.29
CA GLU A 161 0.75 -18.20 8.19
C GLU A 161 1.56 -17.06 8.83
N PRO A 162 2.00 -17.25 10.10
CA PRO A 162 2.95 -16.33 10.73
C PRO A 162 4.19 -16.13 9.86
N GLN A 163 4.52 -14.89 9.54
CA GLN A 163 5.66 -14.57 8.67
C GLN A 163 6.99 -14.54 9.44
N VAL A 164 6.92 -14.41 10.75
CA VAL A 164 8.08 -14.33 11.64
C VAL A 164 7.83 -15.14 12.90
N PRO A 165 8.88 -15.77 13.48
CA PRO A 165 8.74 -16.68 14.63
C PRO A 165 8.05 -16.05 15.85
N PHE A 166 8.21 -14.76 16.09
CA PHE A 166 7.62 -14.09 17.26
C PHE A 166 6.10 -13.87 17.13
N GLU A 167 5.50 -14.05 15.95
CA GLU A 167 4.04 -13.96 15.77
C GLU A 167 3.31 -15.21 16.28
N GLN A 168 4.03 -16.32 16.50
CA GLN A 168 3.45 -17.54 17.04
C GLN A 168 2.92 -17.30 18.46
N GLY A 169 1.61 -17.47 18.62
CA GLY A 169 0.91 -17.27 19.90
C GLY A 169 0.37 -15.85 20.12
N MET A 170 0.56 -14.92 19.20
CA MET A 170 -0.10 -13.60 19.28
C MET A 170 -1.60 -13.71 18.96
N THR A 171 -2.44 -13.01 19.68
CA THR A 171 -3.90 -12.91 19.43
C THR A 171 -4.18 -12.21 18.09
N LEU A 172 -3.45 -11.16 17.80
CA LEU A 172 -3.43 -10.46 16.50
C LEU A 172 -1.98 -10.41 16.02
N ASN A 173 -1.74 -10.75 14.76
CA ASN A 173 -0.40 -10.67 14.19
C ASN A 173 -0.01 -9.21 13.85
N MET A 174 1.25 -9.00 13.46
CA MET A 174 1.77 -7.65 13.15
C MET A 174 1.04 -6.99 11.99
N GLY A 175 0.59 -7.78 10.99
CA GLY A 175 -0.19 -7.26 9.85
C GLY A 175 -1.52 -6.67 10.29
N GLN A 176 -2.19 -7.28 11.28
CA GLN A 176 -3.44 -6.79 11.86
C GLN A 176 -3.21 -5.56 12.73
N TRP A 177 -2.23 -5.60 13.63
CA TRP A 177 -1.88 -4.44 14.47
C TRP A 177 -1.53 -3.21 13.64
N LEU A 178 -0.75 -3.38 12.58
CA LEU A 178 -0.40 -2.29 11.68
C LEU A 178 -1.59 -1.79 10.84
N SER A 179 -2.59 -2.63 10.59
CA SER A 179 -3.77 -2.24 9.80
C SER A 179 -4.72 -1.32 10.58
N ILE A 180 -4.86 -1.51 11.89
CA ILE A 180 -5.79 -0.74 12.75
C ILE A 180 -5.57 0.78 12.64
N PRO A 181 -4.36 1.35 12.83
CA PRO A 181 -4.15 2.79 12.77
C PRO A 181 -4.42 3.36 11.37
N PHE A 182 -4.16 2.59 10.30
CA PHE A 182 -4.45 3.05 8.94
C PHE A 182 -5.95 3.07 8.64
N VAL A 183 -6.72 2.10 9.13
CA VAL A 183 -8.19 2.11 9.02
C VAL A 183 -8.76 3.27 9.83
N ALA A 184 -8.32 3.45 11.07
CA ALA A 184 -8.76 4.56 11.92
C ALA A 184 -8.42 5.93 11.29
N GLY A 185 -7.19 6.10 10.81
CA GLY A 185 -6.76 7.29 10.10
C GLY A 185 -7.56 7.54 8.83
N GLY A 186 -7.88 6.49 8.07
CA GLY A 186 -8.73 6.56 6.89
C GLY A 186 -10.16 7.03 7.23
N VAL A 187 -10.75 6.50 8.30
CA VAL A 187 -12.09 6.94 8.76
C VAL A 187 -12.06 8.41 9.20
N LEU A 188 -11.07 8.81 10.00
CA LEU A 188 -10.92 10.21 10.42
C LEU A 188 -10.71 11.14 9.22
N LEU A 189 -9.89 10.73 8.25
CA LEU A 189 -9.66 11.50 7.03
C LEU A 189 -10.93 11.60 6.18
N LEU A 190 -11.74 10.55 6.10
CA LEU A 190 -13.00 10.56 5.38
C LEU A 190 -13.98 11.56 6.01
N ILE A 191 -14.12 11.52 7.32
CA ILE A 191 -14.94 12.47 8.09
C ILE A 191 -14.45 13.90 7.84
N PHE A 192 -13.15 14.15 7.98
CA PHE A 192 -12.56 15.46 7.72
C PHE A 192 -12.82 15.92 6.28
N SER A 193 -12.64 15.03 5.29
CA SER A 193 -12.86 15.34 3.88
C SER A 193 -14.31 15.74 3.61
N ILE A 194 -15.29 15.01 4.14
CA ILE A 194 -16.72 15.30 3.96
C ILE A 194 -17.08 16.66 4.56
N TYR A 195 -16.64 16.96 5.78
CA TYR A 195 -17.08 18.16 6.48
C TYR A 195 -16.24 19.42 6.15
N LYS A 196 -14.92 19.25 5.93
CA LYS A 196 -13.97 20.38 5.77
C LYS A 196 -13.13 20.31 4.50
N GLY A 197 -13.31 19.28 3.67
CA GLY A 197 -12.50 19.07 2.47
C GLY A 197 -12.75 20.13 1.40
N LYS A 198 -11.68 20.55 0.74
CA LYS A 198 -11.75 21.41 -0.46
C LYS A 198 -12.23 20.60 -1.66
N PRO A 199 -12.86 21.23 -2.68
CA PRO A 199 -13.23 20.53 -3.92
C PRO A 199 -12.04 19.82 -4.56
N ALA A 200 -12.26 18.61 -5.08
CA ALA A 200 -11.20 17.82 -5.75
C ALA A 200 -10.89 18.38 -7.14
N MET A 201 -11.84 19.03 -7.80
CA MET A 201 -11.58 19.76 -9.04
C MET A 201 -10.77 21.03 -8.77
N ILE A 202 -9.78 21.25 -9.61
CA ILE A 202 -9.05 22.52 -9.66
C ILE A 202 -9.78 23.39 -10.68
N GLU A 203 -10.23 24.59 -10.28
CA GLU A 203 -10.78 25.55 -11.22
C GLU A 203 -9.73 25.89 -12.28
N ALA A 204 -10.11 25.71 -13.54
CA ALA A 204 -9.26 26.11 -14.65
C ALA A 204 -8.88 27.58 -14.51
N ARG A 205 -7.60 27.89 -14.60
CA ARG A 205 -7.12 29.27 -14.65
C ARG A 205 -7.81 29.93 -15.86
N LYS A 206 -8.66 30.91 -15.65
CA LYS A 206 -9.11 31.81 -16.75
C LYS A 206 -7.83 32.40 -17.34
N VAL A 207 -7.42 31.88 -18.48
CA VAL A 207 -6.35 32.52 -19.26
C VAL A 207 -6.95 33.85 -19.72
N SER A 208 -6.59 34.95 -19.04
CA SER A 208 -6.86 36.28 -19.54
C SER A 208 -6.10 36.38 -20.87
N LYS A 209 -6.88 36.46 -21.94
CA LYS A 209 -6.36 36.84 -23.26
C LYS A 209 -5.77 38.24 -23.16
#